data_70555e35005df10b2556843d17bdc98c
#
_entry.id   70555e35005df10b2556843d17bdc98c
#
_cell.length_a   1.000
_cell.length_b   1.000
_cell.length_c   1.000
_cell.angle_alpha   90.00
_cell.angle_beta   90.00
_cell.angle_gamma   90.00
#
_symmetry.space_group_name_H-M   'P 1'
#
loop_
_entity.id
_entity.type
_entity.pdbx_description
1 polymer ?
#
loop_
_entity_poly.entity_id
_entity_poly.type
_entity_poly.pdbx_seq_one_letter_code
_entity_poly.pdbx_strand_id
1 'polypeptide(L)'
;MVGVLGRTKEKAEALAEKLGCERCENIDELMALKPDYVAEAASVAAVKSYAEAVLAGGANLVVISIGAFADEAFLEQVKMTAKAHGTRVHIASGAVGGFDVLRTISLMGQAKTRMTSYKGPESLQNTPLFEETLLHETEKKEVFVGSSKDAIAILPTKVNVSVATALASVGPEKLEYHINSVPGMKGDDYIIETEVEEAGVKAVLNIYSRTAEIAGWSIVEVLQNAVSPIVF
;
A
#
# COMPACT_ATOMS: atom_id res chain seq x y z
N MET A 1 -0.60 -20.40 -10.50
CA MET A 1 -0.38 -19.10 -11.16
C MET A 1 -0.48 -19.30 -12.65
N VAL A 2 -1.11 -18.37 -13.40
CA VAL A 2 -1.32 -18.56 -14.84
C VAL A 2 -0.33 -17.76 -15.69
N GLY A 3 0.10 -16.59 -15.23
CA GLY A 3 1.04 -15.76 -15.98
C GLY A 3 1.78 -14.74 -15.12
N VAL A 4 2.88 -14.23 -15.67
CA VAL A 4 3.72 -13.15 -15.11
C VAL A 4 3.93 -12.08 -16.16
N LEU A 5 3.65 -10.83 -15.78
CA LEU A 5 3.99 -9.63 -16.55
C LEU A 5 5.02 -8.80 -15.77
N GLY A 6 6.12 -8.44 -16.39
CA GLY A 6 7.16 -7.63 -15.76
C GLY A 6 7.93 -6.77 -16.75
N ARG A 7 8.36 -5.58 -16.29
CA ARG A 7 9.08 -4.61 -17.12
C ARG A 7 10.41 -5.14 -17.67
N THR A 8 11.14 -5.92 -16.87
CA THR A 8 12.43 -6.49 -17.25
C THR A 8 12.18 -7.90 -17.75
N LYS A 9 12.40 -8.12 -19.05
CA LYS A 9 12.13 -9.39 -19.73
C LYS A 9 12.79 -10.59 -19.03
N GLU A 10 14.08 -10.52 -18.77
CA GLU A 10 14.86 -11.61 -18.17
C GLU A 10 14.37 -11.97 -16.76
N LYS A 11 13.96 -10.95 -15.97
CA LYS A 11 13.41 -11.19 -14.62
C LYS A 11 12.02 -11.82 -14.68
N ALA A 12 11.20 -11.39 -15.63
CA ALA A 12 9.88 -11.96 -15.82
C ALA A 12 9.94 -13.40 -16.32
N GLU A 13 10.86 -13.71 -17.24
CA GLU A 13 11.14 -15.06 -17.74
C GLU A 13 11.60 -16.00 -16.62
N ALA A 14 12.61 -15.59 -15.85
CA ALA A 14 13.11 -16.37 -14.71
C ALA A 14 12.04 -16.62 -13.65
N LEU A 15 11.16 -15.65 -13.41
CA LEU A 15 10.06 -15.80 -12.45
C LEU A 15 8.98 -16.74 -13.02
N ALA A 16 8.61 -16.61 -14.28
CA ALA A 16 7.63 -17.46 -14.94
C ALA A 16 8.10 -18.93 -14.97
N GLU A 17 9.38 -19.17 -15.30
CA GLU A 17 10.00 -20.50 -15.23
C GLU A 17 9.94 -21.08 -13.81
N LYS A 18 10.34 -20.29 -12.79
CA LYS A 18 10.30 -20.71 -11.38
C LYS A 18 8.90 -21.08 -10.92
N LEU A 19 7.87 -20.40 -11.42
CA LEU A 19 6.48 -20.58 -11.04
C LEU A 19 5.71 -21.56 -11.94
N GLY A 20 6.33 -22.03 -13.03
CA GLY A 20 5.69 -22.91 -13.99
C GLY A 20 4.48 -22.29 -14.70
N CYS A 21 4.57 -21.00 -15.07
CA CYS A 21 3.47 -20.26 -15.71
C CYS A 21 3.97 -19.48 -16.95
N GLU A 22 3.05 -18.84 -17.67
CA GLU A 22 3.38 -18.10 -18.87
C GLU A 22 4.03 -16.74 -18.55
N ARG A 23 5.01 -16.35 -19.37
CA ARG A 23 5.50 -14.98 -19.39
C ARG A 23 4.69 -14.20 -20.41
N CYS A 24 4.03 -13.13 -19.96
CA CYS A 24 3.27 -12.22 -20.81
C CYS A 24 4.10 -10.98 -21.18
N GLU A 25 3.93 -10.46 -22.38
CA GLU A 25 4.61 -9.25 -22.85
C GLU A 25 3.84 -7.97 -22.51
N ASN A 26 2.52 -8.08 -22.40
CA ASN A 26 1.61 -6.98 -22.15
C ASN A 26 0.40 -7.44 -21.31
N ILE A 27 -0.43 -6.47 -20.95
CA ILE A 27 -1.60 -6.74 -20.11
C ILE A 27 -2.67 -7.55 -20.85
N ASP A 28 -2.80 -7.39 -22.16
CA ASP A 28 -3.80 -8.11 -22.96
C ASP A 28 -3.50 -9.60 -23.01
N GLU A 29 -2.22 -9.99 -23.15
CA GLU A 29 -1.78 -11.38 -23.05
C GLU A 29 -2.08 -11.96 -21.66
N LEU A 30 -1.78 -11.21 -20.58
CA LEU A 30 -2.09 -11.65 -19.22
C LEU A 30 -3.59 -11.88 -19.03
N MET A 31 -4.41 -10.96 -19.51
CA MET A 31 -5.86 -11.05 -19.39
C MET A 31 -6.47 -12.14 -20.29
N ALA A 32 -5.82 -12.48 -21.42
CA ALA A 32 -6.23 -13.60 -22.27
C ALA A 32 -6.14 -14.95 -21.54
N LEU A 33 -5.31 -15.06 -20.49
CA LEU A 33 -5.22 -16.24 -19.62
C LEU A 33 -6.40 -16.35 -18.63
N LYS A 34 -7.30 -15.37 -18.60
CA LYS A 34 -8.50 -15.30 -17.74
C LYS A 34 -8.19 -15.53 -16.25
N PRO A 35 -7.28 -14.77 -15.65
CA PRO A 35 -7.02 -14.88 -14.22
C PRO A 35 -8.23 -14.44 -13.40
N ASP A 36 -8.50 -15.09 -12.27
CA ASP A 36 -9.49 -14.61 -11.29
C ASP A 36 -8.97 -13.41 -10.49
N TYR A 37 -7.66 -13.37 -10.28
CA TYR A 37 -6.94 -12.33 -9.54
C TYR A 37 -5.64 -11.94 -10.24
N VAL A 38 -5.37 -10.64 -10.28
CA VAL A 38 -4.07 -10.08 -10.66
C VAL A 38 -3.46 -9.42 -9.43
N ALA A 39 -2.28 -9.91 -8.99
CA ALA A 39 -1.53 -9.32 -7.89
C ALA A 39 -0.48 -8.35 -8.45
N GLU A 40 -0.61 -7.08 -8.10
CA GLU A 40 0.34 -6.03 -8.48
C GLU A 40 1.39 -5.87 -7.37
N ALA A 41 2.67 -6.01 -7.74
CA ALA A 41 3.82 -5.77 -6.88
C ALA A 41 4.94 -5.07 -7.67
N ALA A 42 4.60 -4.07 -8.47
CA ALA A 42 5.51 -3.42 -9.41
C ALA A 42 5.73 -1.93 -9.09
N SER A 43 4.71 -1.09 -9.25
CA SER A 43 4.82 0.36 -9.00
C SER A 43 3.47 1.08 -9.09
N VAL A 44 3.40 2.28 -8.50
CA VAL A 44 2.29 3.23 -8.65
C VAL A 44 1.95 3.47 -10.14
N ALA A 45 2.97 3.60 -10.99
CA ALA A 45 2.76 3.77 -12.43
C ALA A 45 2.11 2.53 -13.08
N ALA A 46 2.49 1.32 -12.65
CA ALA A 46 1.88 0.09 -13.16
C ALA A 46 0.40 -0.01 -12.75
N VAL A 47 0.05 0.34 -11.50
CA VAL A 47 -1.35 0.41 -11.07
C VAL A 47 -2.14 1.37 -11.94
N LYS A 48 -1.63 2.60 -12.15
CA LYS A 48 -2.29 3.60 -13.00
C LYS A 48 -2.46 3.16 -14.46
N SER A 49 -1.53 2.35 -14.97
CA SER A 49 -1.58 1.87 -16.35
C SER A 49 -2.51 0.67 -16.56
N TYR A 50 -2.65 -0.20 -15.56
CA TYR A 50 -3.25 -1.52 -15.78
C TYR A 50 -4.52 -1.81 -14.97
N ALA A 51 -4.79 -1.05 -13.90
CA ALA A 51 -5.92 -1.34 -13.01
C ALA A 51 -7.25 -1.45 -13.74
N GLU A 52 -7.54 -0.52 -14.64
CA GLU A 52 -8.80 -0.52 -15.40
C GLU A 52 -8.89 -1.71 -16.36
N ALA A 53 -7.81 -2.02 -17.09
CA ALA A 53 -7.80 -3.16 -18.01
C ALA A 53 -7.99 -4.49 -17.27
N VAL A 54 -7.39 -4.65 -16.10
CA VAL A 54 -7.57 -5.82 -15.23
C VAL A 54 -9.02 -5.96 -14.79
N LEU A 55 -9.59 -4.89 -14.22
CA LEU A 55 -10.95 -4.91 -13.69
C LEU A 55 -12.01 -5.07 -14.79
N ALA A 56 -11.84 -4.37 -15.91
CA ALA A 56 -12.73 -4.50 -17.07
C ALA A 56 -12.62 -5.87 -17.75
N GLY A 57 -11.46 -6.51 -17.67
CA GLY A 57 -11.23 -7.87 -18.14
C GLY A 57 -11.82 -8.96 -17.23
N GLY A 58 -12.47 -8.60 -16.12
CA GLY A 58 -13.18 -9.51 -15.23
C GLY A 58 -12.32 -10.09 -14.10
N ALA A 59 -11.08 -9.65 -13.92
CA ALA A 59 -10.24 -10.08 -12.82
C ALA A 59 -10.30 -9.11 -11.63
N ASN A 60 -10.19 -9.65 -10.42
CA ASN A 60 -9.98 -8.85 -9.21
C ASN A 60 -8.51 -8.40 -9.14
N LEU A 61 -8.28 -7.20 -8.61
CA LEU A 61 -6.95 -6.63 -8.50
C LEU A 61 -6.50 -6.59 -7.04
N VAL A 62 -5.36 -7.20 -6.72
CA VAL A 62 -4.70 -7.07 -5.42
C VAL A 62 -3.52 -6.11 -5.57
N VAL A 63 -3.50 -5.02 -4.80
CA VAL A 63 -2.54 -3.92 -4.96
C VAL A 63 -1.71 -3.72 -3.71
N ILE A 64 -0.39 -3.56 -3.90
CA ILE A 64 0.54 -3.12 -2.87
C ILE A 64 1.13 -1.72 -3.14
N SER A 65 1.12 -1.26 -4.39
CA SER A 65 1.55 0.10 -4.76
C SER A 65 0.40 1.11 -4.59
N ILE A 66 -0.10 1.19 -3.36
CA ILE A 66 -1.37 1.86 -2.98
C ILE A 66 -1.32 3.37 -3.18
N GLY A 67 -0.12 3.96 -3.27
CA GLY A 67 0.08 5.37 -3.56
C GLY A 67 -0.64 5.88 -4.82
N ALA A 68 -0.98 4.99 -5.75
CA ALA A 68 -1.79 5.32 -6.93
C ALA A 68 -3.17 5.92 -6.55
N PHE A 69 -3.74 5.47 -5.45
CA PHE A 69 -5.07 5.87 -4.97
C PHE A 69 -5.09 7.14 -4.12
N ALA A 70 -3.96 7.79 -3.93
CA ALA A 70 -3.92 9.16 -3.42
C ALA A 70 -4.43 10.20 -4.45
N ASP A 71 -4.47 9.81 -5.72
CA ASP A 71 -5.13 10.54 -6.79
C ASP A 71 -6.64 10.21 -6.74
N GLU A 72 -7.42 11.14 -6.27
CA GLU A 72 -8.86 10.96 -6.01
C GLU A 72 -9.64 10.67 -7.29
N ALA A 73 -9.29 11.35 -8.41
CA ALA A 73 -9.94 11.12 -9.69
C ALA A 73 -9.68 9.70 -10.20
N PHE A 74 -8.44 9.23 -10.08
CA PHE A 74 -8.08 7.86 -10.42
C PHE A 74 -8.77 6.84 -9.51
N LEU A 75 -8.82 7.08 -8.20
CA LEU A 75 -9.53 6.21 -7.25
C LEU A 75 -11.00 6.05 -7.61
N GLU A 76 -11.71 7.15 -7.91
CA GLU A 76 -13.12 7.10 -8.30
C GLU A 76 -13.32 6.38 -9.65
N GLN A 77 -12.45 6.60 -10.61
CA GLN A 77 -12.47 5.90 -11.89
C GLN A 77 -12.32 4.38 -11.71
N VAL A 78 -11.36 3.94 -10.90
CA VAL A 78 -11.14 2.52 -10.57
C VAL A 78 -12.36 1.92 -9.85
N LYS A 79 -12.97 2.65 -8.91
CA LYS A 79 -14.21 2.22 -8.23
C LYS A 79 -15.37 2.04 -9.22
N MET A 80 -15.54 2.98 -10.15
CA MET A 80 -16.59 2.88 -11.17
C MET A 80 -16.37 1.68 -12.08
N THR A 81 -15.14 1.45 -12.54
CA THR A 81 -14.79 0.30 -13.38
C THR A 81 -15.05 -1.02 -12.66
N ALA A 82 -14.55 -1.14 -11.42
CA ALA A 82 -14.79 -2.34 -10.61
C ALA A 82 -16.28 -2.64 -10.42
N LYS A 83 -17.07 -1.61 -10.10
CA LYS A 83 -18.52 -1.75 -9.93
C LYS A 83 -19.23 -2.17 -11.23
N ALA A 84 -18.84 -1.58 -12.36
CA ALA A 84 -19.44 -1.88 -13.67
C ALA A 84 -19.21 -3.32 -14.12
N HIS A 85 -18.06 -3.90 -13.74
CA HIS A 85 -17.66 -5.25 -14.16
C HIS A 85 -17.83 -6.33 -13.07
N GLY A 86 -18.34 -5.97 -11.88
CA GLY A 86 -18.53 -6.90 -10.77
C GLY A 86 -17.23 -7.39 -10.15
N THR A 87 -16.12 -6.66 -10.38
CA THR A 87 -14.79 -6.96 -9.86
C THR A 87 -14.47 -6.14 -8.62
N ARG A 88 -13.34 -6.42 -7.97
CA ARG A 88 -12.91 -5.75 -6.73
C ARG A 88 -11.44 -5.38 -6.78
N VAL A 89 -11.11 -4.30 -6.06
CA VAL A 89 -9.74 -3.96 -5.70
C VAL A 89 -9.52 -4.34 -4.24
N HIS A 90 -8.54 -5.16 -3.99
CA HIS A 90 -8.09 -5.57 -2.66
C HIS A 90 -6.81 -4.82 -2.32
N ILE A 91 -6.83 -4.08 -1.24
CA ILE A 91 -5.67 -3.34 -0.73
C ILE A 91 -4.89 -4.27 0.19
N ALA A 92 -3.69 -4.68 -0.22
CA ALA A 92 -2.77 -5.38 0.66
C ALA A 92 -2.24 -4.42 1.75
N SER A 93 -2.11 -4.89 2.98
CA SER A 93 -1.72 -4.01 4.09
C SER A 93 -0.26 -3.52 4.00
N GLY A 94 0.57 -4.20 3.22
CA GLY A 94 1.98 -3.86 3.12
C GLY A 94 2.72 -4.11 4.43
N ALA A 95 3.43 -3.10 4.90
CA ALA A 95 4.17 -3.18 6.17
C ALA A 95 3.36 -2.70 7.39
N VAL A 96 2.05 -2.47 7.23
CA VAL A 96 1.13 -2.10 8.31
C VAL A 96 -0.01 -3.10 8.40
N GLY A 97 -1.06 -2.83 9.19
CA GLY A 97 -2.20 -3.74 9.34
C GLY A 97 -3.31 -3.13 10.20
N GLY A 98 -4.27 -3.96 10.63
CA GLY A 98 -5.39 -3.54 11.46
C GLY A 98 -6.41 -2.68 10.71
N PHE A 99 -6.52 -2.84 9.39
CA PHE A 99 -7.44 -2.06 8.57
C PHE A 99 -8.90 -2.32 8.91
N ASP A 100 -9.23 -3.50 9.37
CA ASP A 100 -10.53 -3.87 9.92
C ASP A 100 -10.89 -2.99 11.13
N VAL A 101 -9.95 -2.84 12.08
CA VAL A 101 -10.10 -1.97 13.26
C VAL A 101 -10.25 -0.51 12.84
N LEU A 102 -9.37 0.00 11.97
CA LEU A 102 -9.42 1.38 11.48
C LEU A 102 -10.76 1.68 10.79
N ARG A 103 -11.21 0.81 9.91
CA ARG A 103 -12.49 0.95 9.21
C ARG A 103 -13.67 0.90 10.18
N THR A 104 -13.66 -0.03 11.12
CA THR A 104 -14.73 -0.15 12.12
C THR A 104 -14.84 1.13 12.94
N ILE A 105 -13.73 1.67 13.45
CA ILE A 105 -13.74 2.90 14.24
C ILE A 105 -14.19 4.10 13.38
N SER A 106 -13.75 4.17 12.12
CA SER A 106 -14.14 5.27 11.21
C SER A 106 -15.63 5.27 10.85
N LEU A 107 -16.33 4.13 10.99
CA LEU A 107 -17.79 4.04 10.80
C LEU A 107 -18.58 4.49 12.03
N MET A 108 -17.94 4.61 13.21
CA MET A 108 -18.61 4.96 14.46
C MET A 108 -18.86 6.46 14.61
N GLY A 109 -18.17 7.32 13.84
CA GLY A 109 -18.31 8.78 13.95
C GLY A 109 -17.18 9.54 13.27
N GLN A 110 -16.92 10.76 13.76
CA GLN A 110 -15.82 11.58 13.24
C GLN A 110 -14.49 11.13 13.82
N ALA A 111 -13.90 10.12 13.19
CA ALA A 111 -12.60 9.62 13.61
C ALA A 111 -11.49 10.64 13.33
N LYS A 112 -10.53 10.72 14.25
CA LYS A 112 -9.22 11.37 14.06
C LYS A 112 -8.18 10.27 13.95
N THR A 113 -7.36 10.30 12.90
CA THR A 113 -6.33 9.28 12.71
C THR A 113 -4.99 9.95 12.47
N ARG A 114 -4.00 9.52 13.23
CA ARG A 114 -2.59 9.90 13.10
C ARG A 114 -1.76 8.66 12.79
N MET A 115 -0.80 8.82 11.90
CA MET A 115 0.22 7.81 11.64
C MET A 115 1.60 8.42 11.85
N THR A 116 2.47 7.70 12.56
CA THR A 116 3.86 8.07 12.74
C THR A 116 4.76 6.97 12.20
N SER A 117 5.67 7.33 11.31
CA SER A 117 6.72 6.43 10.80
C SER A 117 8.06 6.78 11.41
N TYR A 118 8.80 5.77 11.86
CA TYR A 118 10.17 5.86 12.29
C TYR A 118 11.05 5.08 11.31
N LYS A 119 12.10 5.73 10.82
CA LYS A 119 12.98 5.20 9.77
C LYS A 119 14.42 5.58 10.04
N GLY A 120 15.35 4.70 9.65
CA GLY A 120 16.76 5.07 9.62
C GLY A 120 17.04 6.18 8.58
N PRO A 121 18.01 7.08 8.82
CA PRO A 121 18.33 8.17 7.89
C PRO A 121 18.72 7.66 6.50
N GLU A 122 19.33 6.48 6.38
CA GLU A 122 19.70 5.87 5.11
C GLU A 122 18.48 5.55 4.23
N SER A 123 17.34 5.24 4.84
CA SER A 123 16.10 4.96 4.11
C SER A 123 15.49 6.21 3.46
N LEU A 124 15.87 7.39 3.95
CA LEU A 124 15.45 8.69 3.41
C LEU A 124 16.33 9.18 2.28
N GLN A 125 17.49 8.56 2.05
CA GLN A 125 18.39 8.93 0.96
C GLN A 125 17.65 8.94 -0.39
N ASN A 126 18.04 9.87 -1.26
CA ASN A 126 17.41 10.12 -2.55
C ASN A 126 15.93 10.57 -2.46
N THR A 127 15.57 11.20 -1.34
CA THR A 127 14.28 11.86 -1.16
C THR A 127 14.48 13.35 -0.81
N PRO A 128 13.45 14.21 -1.05
CA PRO A 128 13.52 15.61 -0.65
C PRO A 128 13.64 15.85 0.87
N LEU A 129 13.38 14.84 1.69
CA LEU A 129 13.47 14.91 3.15
C LEU A 129 14.86 14.58 3.69
N PHE A 130 15.77 14.14 2.81
CA PHE A 130 17.11 13.77 3.23
C PHE A 130 18.02 14.99 3.31
N GLU A 131 18.63 15.16 4.46
CA GLU A 131 19.75 16.06 4.70
C GLU A 131 20.93 15.23 5.22
N GLU A 132 22.15 15.49 4.76
CA GLU A 132 23.34 14.74 5.16
C GLU A 132 23.58 14.80 6.68
N THR A 133 23.17 15.88 7.32
CA THR A 133 23.19 16.05 8.78
C THR A 133 22.45 14.95 9.52
N LEU A 134 21.41 14.34 8.92
CA LEU A 134 20.66 13.25 9.54
C LEU A 134 21.51 12.00 9.82
N LEU A 135 22.60 11.79 9.07
CA LEU A 135 23.54 10.68 9.29
C LEU A 135 24.41 10.87 10.54
N HIS A 136 24.49 12.10 11.06
CA HIS A 136 25.33 12.48 12.19
C HIS A 136 24.51 12.87 13.43
N GLU A 137 23.17 12.88 13.32
CA GLU A 137 22.30 13.12 14.47
C GLU A 137 22.44 11.98 15.49
N THR A 138 22.33 12.33 16.76
CA THR A 138 22.34 11.38 17.88
C THR A 138 20.96 11.15 18.47
N GLU A 139 20.00 12.00 18.12
CA GLU A 139 18.62 11.95 18.58
C GLU A 139 17.65 11.84 17.41
N LYS A 140 16.44 11.40 17.70
CA LYS A 140 15.35 11.34 16.75
C LYS A 140 15.00 12.75 16.25
N LYS A 141 14.86 12.91 14.93
CA LYS A 141 14.45 14.17 14.29
C LYS A 141 13.18 13.96 13.47
N GLU A 142 12.18 14.78 13.71
CA GLU A 142 10.99 14.82 12.86
C GLU A 142 11.34 15.55 11.56
N VAL A 143 11.15 14.88 10.43
CA VAL A 143 11.54 15.37 9.09
C VAL A 143 10.35 15.71 8.20
N PHE A 144 9.14 15.28 8.61
CA PHE A 144 7.90 15.60 7.90
C PHE A 144 6.71 15.58 8.86
N VAL A 145 5.83 16.55 8.69
CA VAL A 145 4.48 16.60 9.26
C VAL A 145 3.54 17.15 8.20
N GLY A 146 2.44 16.47 7.95
CA GLY A 146 1.44 16.88 6.97
C GLY A 146 0.35 15.85 6.80
N SER A 147 -0.42 15.95 5.73
CA SER A 147 -1.37 14.90 5.36
C SER A 147 -0.69 13.75 4.61
N SER A 148 -1.37 12.60 4.54
CA SER A 148 -0.93 11.49 3.66
C SER A 148 -0.85 11.93 2.19
N LYS A 149 -1.73 12.86 1.76
CA LYS A 149 -1.72 13.44 0.42
C LYS A 149 -0.46 14.27 0.17
N ASP A 150 -0.04 15.09 1.15
CA ASP A 150 1.20 15.88 1.05
C ASP A 150 2.43 14.96 1.01
N ALA A 151 2.42 13.92 1.84
CA ALA A 151 3.52 12.96 1.91
C ALA A 151 3.73 12.23 0.57
N ILE A 152 2.67 11.75 -0.08
CA ILE A 152 2.80 11.03 -1.37
C ILE A 152 3.26 11.96 -2.50
N ALA A 153 2.92 13.24 -2.44
CA ALA A 153 3.39 14.23 -3.41
C ALA A 153 4.92 14.41 -3.35
N ILE A 154 5.52 14.31 -2.15
CA ILE A 154 6.95 14.45 -1.91
C ILE A 154 7.68 13.10 -2.06
N LEU A 155 7.05 11.99 -1.63
CA LEU A 155 7.63 10.66 -1.53
C LEU A 155 6.79 9.61 -2.30
N PRO A 156 6.65 9.70 -3.62
CA PRO A 156 5.66 8.93 -4.39
C PRO A 156 5.84 7.40 -4.35
N THR A 157 6.99 6.92 -3.89
CA THR A 157 7.30 5.47 -3.84
C THR A 157 7.57 4.93 -2.43
N LYS A 158 7.59 5.80 -1.41
CA LYS A 158 8.07 5.42 -0.06
C LYS A 158 7.01 5.54 1.04
N VAL A 159 5.79 5.95 0.70
CA VAL A 159 4.71 6.18 1.69
C VAL A 159 3.38 5.50 1.31
N ASN A 160 3.45 4.40 0.56
CA ASN A 160 2.25 3.59 0.23
C ASN A 160 1.44 3.22 1.48
N VAL A 161 2.12 2.93 2.58
CA VAL A 161 1.50 2.57 3.87
C VAL A 161 0.63 3.70 4.44
N SER A 162 1.00 4.97 4.26
CA SER A 162 0.18 6.09 4.72
C SER A 162 -1.10 6.25 3.90
N VAL A 163 -1.02 6.01 2.59
CA VAL A 163 -2.20 6.03 1.72
C VAL A 163 -3.12 4.86 2.05
N ALA A 164 -2.56 3.66 2.29
CA ALA A 164 -3.34 2.49 2.71
C ALA A 164 -4.07 2.74 4.03
N THR A 165 -3.37 3.28 5.04
CA THR A 165 -3.94 3.66 6.32
C THR A 165 -5.03 4.72 6.17
N ALA A 166 -4.80 5.71 5.31
CA ALA A 166 -5.76 6.77 5.03
C ALA A 166 -7.05 6.24 4.38
N LEU A 167 -6.93 5.35 3.39
CA LEU A 167 -8.08 4.71 2.74
C LEU A 167 -8.88 3.82 3.70
N ALA A 168 -8.19 3.22 4.69
CA ALA A 168 -8.81 2.41 5.71
C ALA A 168 -9.41 3.25 6.87
N SER A 169 -9.20 4.56 6.89
CA SER A 169 -9.65 5.44 7.98
C SER A 169 -10.34 6.71 7.47
N VAL A 170 -9.66 7.84 7.55
CA VAL A 170 -10.25 9.19 7.38
C VAL A 170 -10.01 9.81 6.01
N GLY A 171 -9.33 9.11 5.13
CA GLY A 171 -8.95 9.58 3.79
C GLY A 171 -7.60 10.32 3.76
N PRO A 172 -6.97 10.44 2.56
CA PRO A 172 -5.61 10.96 2.40
C PRO A 172 -5.42 12.42 2.84
N GLU A 173 -6.47 13.23 2.76
CA GLU A 173 -6.42 14.66 3.15
C GLU A 173 -6.48 14.86 4.67
N LYS A 174 -7.12 13.93 5.39
CA LYS A 174 -7.38 14.07 6.83
C LYS A 174 -6.45 13.23 7.71
N LEU A 175 -5.75 12.23 7.14
CA LEU A 175 -4.77 11.48 7.91
C LEU A 175 -3.58 12.38 8.23
N GLU A 176 -3.36 12.64 9.51
CA GLU A 176 -2.14 13.30 10.00
C GLU A 176 -0.97 12.33 9.95
N TYR A 177 0.07 12.67 9.18
CA TYR A 177 1.21 11.80 8.97
C TYR A 177 2.52 12.44 9.38
N HIS A 178 3.27 11.74 10.23
CA HIS A 178 4.57 12.14 10.76
C HIS A 178 5.65 11.19 10.28
N ILE A 179 6.80 11.71 9.86
CA ILE A 179 7.98 10.91 9.55
C ILE A 179 9.15 11.36 10.42
N ASN A 180 9.74 10.41 11.12
CA ASN A 180 10.88 10.63 11.99
C ASN A 180 12.11 9.88 11.47
N SER A 181 13.24 10.57 11.40
CA SER A 181 14.56 9.97 11.23
C SER A 181 15.09 9.54 12.58
N VAL A 182 15.50 8.27 12.71
CA VAL A 182 16.00 7.70 13.97
C VAL A 182 17.39 7.14 13.73
N PRO A 183 18.43 7.70 14.38
CA PRO A 183 19.81 7.26 14.22
C PRO A 183 19.98 5.77 14.52
N GLY A 184 20.69 5.07 13.64
CA GLY A 184 21.00 3.64 13.79
C GLY A 184 19.81 2.68 13.65
N MET A 185 18.62 3.17 13.36
CA MET A 185 17.45 2.33 13.17
C MET A 185 17.56 1.51 11.90
N LYS A 186 17.30 0.21 12.01
CA LYS A 186 17.20 -0.72 10.87
C LYS A 186 15.74 -1.19 10.74
N GLY A 187 15.21 -1.08 9.52
CA GLY A 187 13.79 -1.37 9.26
C GLY A 187 12.91 -0.14 9.48
N ASP A 188 11.61 -0.39 9.51
CA ASP A 188 10.56 0.62 9.70
C ASP A 188 9.71 0.29 10.92
N ASP A 189 9.34 1.31 11.68
CA ASP A 189 8.35 1.22 12.76
C ASP A 189 7.20 2.19 12.48
N TYR A 190 5.97 1.71 12.62
CA TYR A 190 4.77 2.45 12.35
C TYR A 190 3.84 2.44 13.55
N ILE A 191 3.46 3.60 14.02
CA ILE A 191 2.41 3.77 15.03
C ILE A 191 1.21 4.42 14.35
N ILE A 192 0.05 3.78 14.43
CA ILE A 192 -1.22 4.28 13.94
C ILE A 192 -2.15 4.45 15.13
N GLU A 193 -2.59 5.67 15.37
CA GLU A 193 -3.56 6.01 16.40
C GLU A 193 -4.83 6.48 15.73
N THR A 194 -5.97 5.91 16.13
CA THR A 194 -7.29 6.36 15.68
C THR A 194 -8.24 6.44 16.84
N GLU A 195 -9.08 7.48 16.85
CA GLU A 195 -10.05 7.70 17.93
C GLU A 195 -11.34 8.35 17.44
N VAL A 196 -12.44 8.02 18.09
CA VAL A 196 -13.72 8.72 18.03
C VAL A 196 -14.03 9.18 19.45
N GLU A 197 -13.80 10.46 19.72
CA GLU A 197 -13.86 11.03 21.07
C GLU A 197 -15.27 10.91 21.65
N GLU A 198 -16.32 11.24 20.86
CA GLU A 198 -17.71 11.18 21.29
C GLU A 198 -18.16 9.77 21.65
N ALA A 199 -17.55 8.73 21.03
CA ALA A 199 -17.85 7.33 21.30
C ALA A 199 -16.94 6.74 22.41
N GLY A 200 -15.91 7.46 22.84
CA GLY A 200 -14.93 6.98 23.81
C GLY A 200 -14.13 5.78 23.31
N VAL A 201 -13.91 5.67 21.99
CA VAL A 201 -13.19 4.55 21.36
C VAL A 201 -11.84 5.03 20.83
N LYS A 202 -10.79 4.33 21.20
CA LYS A 202 -9.42 4.56 20.71
C LYS A 202 -8.73 3.23 20.41
N ALA A 203 -7.98 3.18 19.31
CA ALA A 203 -7.05 2.10 19.02
C ALA A 203 -5.65 2.66 18.73
N VAL A 204 -4.64 1.89 19.13
CA VAL A 204 -3.23 2.13 18.83
C VAL A 204 -2.65 0.86 18.25
N LEU A 205 -2.15 0.94 17.03
CA LEU A 205 -1.47 -0.15 16.34
C LEU A 205 0.00 0.20 16.23
N ASN A 206 0.89 -0.70 16.65
CA ASN A 206 2.33 -0.55 16.47
C ASN A 206 2.84 -1.75 15.69
N ILE A 207 3.52 -1.48 14.57
CA ILE A 207 4.04 -2.52 13.68
C ILE A 207 5.48 -2.18 13.33
N TYR A 208 6.40 -3.02 13.81
CA TYR A 208 7.82 -2.95 13.51
C TYR A 208 8.26 -4.08 12.60
N SER A 209 9.01 -3.78 11.54
CA SER A 209 9.59 -4.78 10.65
C SER A 209 11.01 -4.43 10.22
N ARG A 210 11.89 -5.42 10.26
CA ARG A 210 13.26 -5.33 9.70
C ARG A 210 13.35 -5.76 8.24
N THR A 211 12.27 -6.31 7.70
CA THR A 211 12.26 -6.89 6.36
C THR A 211 11.08 -6.35 5.54
N ALA A 212 11.33 -6.14 4.26
CA ALA A 212 10.28 -5.81 3.32
C ALA A 212 9.38 -7.03 2.96
N GLU A 213 9.74 -8.24 3.38
CA GLU A 213 8.98 -9.46 3.07
C GLU A 213 7.56 -9.42 3.62
N ILE A 214 7.33 -8.75 4.77
CA ILE A 214 5.98 -8.56 5.33
C ILE A 214 5.01 -8.01 4.27
N ALA A 215 5.48 -7.12 3.41
CA ALA A 215 4.65 -6.55 2.35
C ALA A 215 4.27 -7.62 1.30
N GLY A 216 5.18 -8.50 0.93
CA GLY A 216 4.87 -9.64 0.05
C GLY A 216 3.88 -10.62 0.69
N TRP A 217 4.07 -10.93 1.98
CA TRP A 217 3.16 -11.80 2.72
C TRP A 217 1.76 -11.23 2.88
N SER A 218 1.61 -9.90 2.92
CA SER A 218 0.28 -9.26 2.93
C SER A 218 -0.52 -9.50 1.65
N ILE A 219 0.14 -9.67 0.48
CA ILE A 219 -0.53 -10.08 -0.76
C ILE A 219 -1.01 -11.53 -0.65
N VAL A 220 -0.17 -12.41 -0.09
CA VAL A 220 -0.51 -13.82 0.11
C VAL A 220 -1.70 -13.95 1.06
N GLU A 221 -1.71 -13.18 2.15
CA GLU A 221 -2.82 -13.12 3.09
C GLU A 221 -4.14 -12.75 2.40
N VAL A 222 -4.15 -11.65 1.63
CA VAL A 222 -5.33 -11.22 0.87
C VAL A 222 -5.84 -12.31 -0.07
N LEU A 223 -4.94 -12.98 -0.80
CA LEU A 223 -5.33 -14.04 -1.72
C LEU A 223 -5.85 -15.28 -0.98
N GLN A 224 -5.24 -15.66 0.14
CA GLN A 224 -5.73 -16.75 0.98
C GLN A 224 -7.11 -16.43 1.56
N ASN A 225 -7.30 -15.21 2.06
CA ASN A 225 -8.57 -14.76 2.60
C ASN A 225 -9.68 -14.76 1.53
N ALA A 226 -9.35 -14.34 0.30
CA ALA A 226 -10.30 -14.27 -0.82
C ALA A 226 -10.86 -15.65 -1.25
N VAL A 227 -10.10 -16.73 -1.04
CA VAL A 227 -10.50 -18.11 -1.39
C VAL A 227 -10.87 -18.98 -0.18
N SER A 228 -10.71 -18.43 1.03
CA SER A 228 -11.02 -19.13 2.27
C SER A 228 -12.53 -19.23 2.50
N PRO A 229 -13.03 -20.35 3.06
CA PRO A 229 -14.41 -20.43 3.53
C PRO A 229 -14.67 -19.57 4.80
N ILE A 230 -13.61 -19.14 5.49
CA ILE A 230 -13.67 -18.21 6.62
C ILE A 230 -12.83 -16.99 6.27
N VAL A 231 -13.46 -15.82 6.28
CA VAL A 231 -12.83 -14.54 5.91
C VAL A 231 -12.68 -13.64 7.14
N PHE A 232 -11.59 -12.86 7.18
CA PHE A 232 -11.27 -11.92 8.26
C PHE A 232 -11.22 -10.49 7.77
#